data_7db77fbfd9bd5305fafc6f52dd02761c
#
_entry.id   7db77fbfd9bd5305fafc6f52dd02761c
#
_cell.length_a   1.000
_cell.length_b   1.000
_cell.length_c   1.000
_cell.angle_alpha   90.00
_cell.angle_beta   90.00
_cell.angle_gamma   90.00
#
_symmetry.space_group_name_H-M   'P 1'
#
loop_
_entity.id
_entity.type
_entity.pdbx_description
1 polymer ?
#
loop_
_entity_poly.entity_id
_entity_poly.type
_entity_poly.pdbx_seq_one_letter_code
_entity_poly.pdbx_strand_id
1 'polypeptide(L)'
;LRDGEGNYLVVDLKTGRSKPAKKEGEDHVQLMTYQLALAHGAFDGHQVHDGEGMPRQGGVLVYPGATTKKIGELWQSDKSPEALEEFAALLPPLVEEMRGPRITARTNKDCDKCPIRSICPVQEEGRMTTDA
;
A
#
# COMPACT_ATOMS: atom_id res chain seq x y z
N LEU A 1 5.77 -14.41 -7.73
CA LEU A 1 6.05 -15.23 -8.91
C LEU A 1 7.37 -14.81 -9.53
N ARG A 2 8.02 -15.72 -10.23
CA ARG A 2 9.24 -15.47 -11.00
C ARG A 2 8.99 -15.89 -12.44
N ASP A 3 9.38 -15.06 -13.40
CA ASP A 3 9.29 -15.39 -14.83
C ASP A 3 10.50 -16.21 -15.32
N GLY A 4 10.49 -16.57 -16.64
CA GLY A 4 11.59 -17.30 -17.26
C GLY A 4 12.90 -16.50 -17.41
N GLU A 5 12.85 -15.19 -17.27
CA GLU A 5 13.99 -14.26 -17.33
C GLU A 5 14.56 -13.95 -15.93
N GLY A 6 13.90 -14.43 -14.90
CA GLY A 6 14.32 -14.25 -13.52
C GLY A 6 13.71 -13.04 -12.81
N ASN A 7 12.81 -12.28 -13.46
CA ASN A 7 12.16 -11.14 -12.84
C ASN A 7 11.08 -11.57 -11.84
N TYR A 8 10.90 -10.80 -10.78
CA TYR A 8 9.92 -11.06 -9.75
C TYR A 8 8.67 -10.21 -9.91
N LEU A 9 7.52 -10.86 -9.93
CA LEU A 9 6.21 -10.23 -9.85
C LEU A 9 5.63 -10.48 -8.46
N VAL A 10 5.28 -9.42 -7.76
CA VAL A 10 4.51 -9.54 -6.51
C VAL A 10 3.06 -9.82 -6.84
N VAL A 11 2.51 -10.88 -6.25
CA VAL A 11 1.08 -11.24 -6.36
C VAL A 11 0.50 -11.31 -4.97
N ASP A 12 -0.50 -10.47 -4.69
CA ASP A 12 -1.21 -10.46 -3.42
C ASP A 12 -2.69 -10.82 -3.65
N LEU A 13 -3.18 -11.82 -2.91
CA LEU A 13 -4.54 -12.32 -3.02
C LEU A 13 -5.46 -11.57 -2.05
N LYS A 14 -6.52 -10.98 -2.58
CA LYS A 14 -7.53 -10.24 -1.81
C LYS A 14 -8.83 -11.01 -1.71
N THR A 15 -9.27 -11.29 -0.49
CA THR A 15 -10.54 -11.98 -0.22
C THR A 15 -11.76 -11.08 -0.36
N GLY A 16 -11.57 -9.78 -0.50
CA GLY A 16 -12.64 -8.80 -0.69
C GLY A 16 -13.39 -9.00 -2.02
N ARG A 17 -14.70 -8.75 -2.00
CA ARG A 17 -15.55 -8.85 -3.21
C ARG A 17 -15.50 -7.61 -4.11
N SER A 18 -15.00 -6.50 -3.60
CA SER A 18 -14.92 -5.22 -4.32
C SER A 18 -13.47 -4.93 -4.68
N LYS A 19 -13.24 -4.67 -5.96
CA LYS A 19 -11.94 -4.25 -6.49
C LYS A 19 -11.92 -2.73 -6.61
N PRO A 20 -10.83 -2.05 -6.21
CA PRO A 20 -10.62 -0.63 -6.48
C PRO A 20 -10.64 -0.30 -7.97
N ALA A 21 -10.81 0.97 -8.30
CA ALA A 21 -10.77 1.41 -9.70
C ALA A 21 -9.36 1.19 -10.29
N LYS A 22 -9.31 0.87 -11.59
CA LYS A 22 -8.03 0.55 -12.27
C LYS A 22 -6.95 1.64 -12.09
N LYS A 23 -7.37 2.91 -12.07
CA LYS A 23 -6.47 4.06 -11.86
C LYS A 23 -5.77 4.08 -10.49
N GLU A 24 -6.31 3.38 -9.50
CA GLU A 24 -5.75 3.31 -8.15
C GLU A 24 -4.59 2.29 -8.05
N GLY A 25 -4.37 1.50 -9.10
CA GLY A 25 -3.31 0.50 -9.13
C GLY A 25 -1.92 1.13 -9.13
N GLU A 26 -1.69 2.14 -9.94
CA GLU A 26 -0.37 2.74 -10.10
C GLU A 26 0.16 3.40 -8.82
N ASP A 27 -0.73 3.94 -7.98
CA ASP A 27 -0.37 4.61 -6.72
C ASP A 27 -0.69 3.75 -5.49
N HIS A 28 -0.86 2.42 -5.68
CA HIS A 28 -1.29 1.54 -4.60
C HIS A 28 -0.16 1.32 -3.59
N VAL A 29 -0.29 1.90 -2.40
CA VAL A 29 0.73 1.94 -1.34
C VAL A 29 1.26 0.56 -0.97
N GLN A 30 0.39 -0.44 -0.84
CA GLN A 30 0.81 -1.80 -0.50
C GLN A 30 1.71 -2.41 -1.58
N LEU A 31 1.40 -2.22 -2.86
CA LEU A 31 2.24 -2.71 -3.95
C LEU A 31 3.57 -1.96 -4.02
N MET A 32 3.56 -0.63 -3.77
CA MET A 32 4.79 0.16 -3.61
C MET A 32 5.67 -0.40 -2.49
N THR A 33 5.09 -0.71 -1.34
CA THR A 33 5.82 -1.29 -0.20
C THR A 33 6.46 -2.62 -0.55
N TYR A 34 5.76 -3.49 -1.28
CA TYR A 34 6.32 -4.77 -1.72
C TYR A 34 7.46 -4.59 -2.72
N GLN A 35 7.33 -3.67 -3.67
CA GLN A 35 8.40 -3.37 -4.62
C GLN A 35 9.61 -2.77 -3.91
N LEU A 36 9.42 -1.88 -2.94
CA LEU A 36 10.48 -1.34 -2.10
C LEU A 36 11.19 -2.46 -1.32
N ALA A 37 10.44 -3.38 -0.70
CA ALA A 37 11.00 -4.51 0.03
C ALA A 37 11.85 -5.41 -0.88
N LEU A 38 11.39 -5.69 -2.12
CA LEU A 38 12.17 -6.41 -3.11
C LEU A 38 13.45 -5.67 -3.50
N ALA A 39 13.36 -4.35 -3.71
CA ALA A 39 14.53 -3.53 -4.05
C ALA A 39 15.59 -3.53 -2.94
N HIS A 40 15.19 -3.74 -1.69
CA HIS A 40 16.07 -3.86 -0.54
C HIS A 40 16.40 -5.31 -0.13
N GLY A 41 16.21 -6.27 -1.02
CA GLY A 41 16.65 -7.65 -0.81
C GLY A 41 15.83 -8.44 0.20
N ALA A 42 14.55 -8.14 0.38
CA ALA A 42 13.69 -8.82 1.36
C ALA A 42 13.61 -10.35 1.20
N PHE A 43 14.05 -10.89 0.07
CA PHE A 43 14.05 -12.32 -0.25
C PHE A 43 15.44 -12.89 -0.55
N ASP A 44 16.51 -12.19 -0.21
CA ASP A 44 17.91 -12.59 -0.50
C ASP A 44 18.30 -13.95 0.10
N GLY A 45 17.61 -14.43 1.14
CA GLY A 45 17.78 -15.78 1.68
C GLY A 45 17.34 -16.92 0.76
N HIS A 46 16.73 -16.63 -0.37
CA HIS A 46 16.22 -17.60 -1.36
C HIS A 46 16.94 -17.55 -2.72
N GLN A 47 18.25 -17.38 -2.73
CA GLN A 47 19.10 -17.35 -3.94
C GLN A 47 18.81 -16.17 -4.87
N VAL A 48 18.91 -14.98 -4.40
CA VAL A 48 18.80 -13.79 -5.22
C VAL A 48 20.08 -12.99 -5.15
N HIS A 49 20.60 -12.80 -6.32
CA HIS A 49 21.72 -11.96 -6.75
C HIS A 49 22.42 -11.06 -5.72
N ASP A 50 23.73 -11.15 -5.77
CA ASP A 50 24.78 -10.41 -5.06
C ASP A 50 24.54 -8.88 -4.96
N GLY A 51 23.63 -8.43 -4.10
CA GLY A 51 23.54 -7.01 -3.68
C GLY A 51 22.96 -6.00 -4.67
N GLU A 52 22.63 -6.40 -5.87
CA GLU A 52 21.89 -5.59 -6.84
C GLU A 52 20.43 -5.97 -6.80
N GLY A 53 19.58 -5.34 -6.09
CA GLY A 53 18.16 -5.63 -5.92
C GLY A 53 17.51 -6.56 -6.95
N MET A 54 16.43 -7.22 -6.59
CA MET A 54 15.78 -8.20 -7.48
C MET A 54 15.22 -7.53 -8.72
N PRO A 55 15.45 -8.04 -9.93
CA PRO A 55 14.76 -7.57 -11.12
C PRO A 55 13.24 -7.77 -10.93
N ARG A 56 12.46 -6.74 -11.21
CA ARG A 56 11.04 -6.65 -10.88
C ARG A 56 10.19 -6.46 -12.13
N GLN A 57 8.94 -6.90 -12.04
CA GLN A 57 7.89 -6.64 -13.03
C GLN A 57 6.70 -5.87 -12.45
N GLY A 58 6.89 -5.22 -11.30
CA GLY A 58 5.81 -4.55 -10.59
C GLY A 58 5.02 -5.48 -9.68
N GLY A 59 3.72 -5.25 -9.56
CA GLY A 59 2.87 -6.02 -8.67
C GLY A 59 1.40 -6.08 -9.11
N VAL A 60 0.67 -7.06 -8.59
CA VAL A 60 -0.75 -7.25 -8.88
C VAL A 60 -1.51 -7.68 -7.63
N LEU A 61 -2.64 -7.02 -7.38
CA LEU A 61 -3.67 -7.51 -6.45
C LEU A 61 -4.68 -8.34 -7.23
N VAL A 62 -4.92 -9.56 -6.79
CA VAL A 62 -5.85 -10.49 -7.42
C VAL A 62 -7.05 -10.68 -6.49
N TYR A 63 -8.25 -10.50 -7.02
CA TYR A 63 -9.54 -10.60 -6.33
C TYR A 63 -10.33 -11.81 -6.84
N PRO A 64 -10.08 -13.02 -6.34
CA PRO A 64 -10.78 -14.23 -6.80
C PRO A 64 -12.28 -14.21 -6.49
N GLY A 65 -12.67 -13.51 -5.41
CA GLY A 65 -14.06 -13.38 -4.96
C GLY A 65 -14.84 -12.22 -5.58
N ALA A 66 -14.28 -11.50 -6.55
CA ALA A 66 -14.97 -10.42 -7.22
C ALA A 66 -16.21 -10.95 -7.95
N THR A 67 -17.35 -10.25 -7.79
CA THR A 67 -18.67 -10.65 -8.33
C THR A 67 -18.79 -10.49 -9.86
N THR A 68 -17.66 -10.41 -10.55
CA THR A 68 -17.60 -10.31 -12.03
C THR A 68 -17.32 -11.68 -12.64
N LYS A 69 -17.70 -11.86 -13.92
CA LYS A 69 -17.42 -13.10 -14.67
C LYS A 69 -15.92 -13.41 -14.85
N LYS A 70 -15.05 -12.48 -14.50
CA LYS A 70 -13.59 -12.59 -14.59
C LYS A 70 -12.97 -12.30 -13.23
N ILE A 71 -11.85 -12.95 -12.94
CA ILE A 71 -11.00 -12.61 -11.79
C ILE A 71 -10.64 -11.14 -11.85
N GLY A 72 -10.85 -10.42 -10.76
CA GLY A 72 -10.49 -9.01 -10.65
C GLY A 72 -8.99 -8.86 -10.47
N GLU A 73 -8.35 -8.02 -11.24
CA GLU A 73 -6.92 -7.73 -11.13
C GLU A 73 -6.70 -6.21 -11.04
N LEU A 74 -5.77 -5.79 -10.20
CA LEU A 74 -5.32 -4.42 -10.09
C LEU A 74 -3.80 -4.40 -10.20
N TRP A 75 -3.30 -3.91 -11.30
CA TRP A 75 -1.88 -3.91 -11.63
C TRP A 75 -1.21 -2.60 -11.26
N GLN A 76 0.04 -2.70 -10.84
CA GLN A 76 1.01 -1.61 -10.70
C GLN A 76 2.24 -1.97 -11.51
N SER A 77 2.68 -1.04 -12.35
CA SER A 77 3.92 -1.16 -13.11
C SER A 77 5.14 -1.24 -12.18
N ASP A 78 6.25 -1.73 -12.68
CA ASP A 78 7.53 -1.63 -11.99
C ASP A 78 7.88 -0.16 -11.74
N LYS A 79 8.34 0.14 -10.54
CA LYS A 79 8.70 1.50 -10.14
C LYS A 79 10.19 1.72 -10.28
N SER A 80 10.55 2.90 -10.78
CA SER A 80 11.96 3.27 -10.88
C SER A 80 12.61 3.35 -9.49
N PRO A 81 13.94 3.21 -9.40
CA PRO A 81 14.67 3.38 -8.13
C PRO A 81 14.34 4.71 -7.45
N GLU A 82 14.27 5.81 -8.21
CA GLU A 82 13.98 7.15 -7.70
C GLU A 82 12.58 7.21 -7.09
N ALA A 83 11.57 6.63 -7.75
CA ALA A 83 10.20 6.58 -7.21
C ALA A 83 10.11 5.75 -5.93
N LEU A 84 10.90 4.68 -5.81
CA LEU A 84 10.98 3.88 -4.59
C LEU A 84 11.71 4.62 -3.47
N GLU A 85 12.75 5.39 -3.77
CA GLU A 85 13.45 6.24 -2.79
C GLU A 85 12.53 7.36 -2.27
N GLU A 86 11.80 8.03 -3.16
CA GLU A 86 10.79 9.03 -2.79
C GLU A 86 9.73 8.44 -1.85
N PHE A 87 9.25 7.24 -2.17
CA PHE A 87 8.29 6.53 -1.33
C PHE A 87 8.92 6.12 0.02
N ALA A 88 10.15 5.61 0.02
CA ALA A 88 10.86 5.24 1.23
C ALA A 88 11.05 6.42 2.19
N ALA A 89 11.31 7.62 1.64
CA ALA A 89 11.47 8.85 2.44
C ALA A 89 10.21 9.26 3.21
N LEU A 90 9.03 8.78 2.81
CA LEU A 90 7.76 9.03 3.53
C LEU A 90 7.61 8.14 4.78
N LEU A 91 8.30 7.02 4.85
CA LEU A 91 8.09 6.02 5.92
C LEU A 91 8.62 6.46 7.29
N PRO A 92 9.85 7.01 7.43
CA PRO A 92 10.39 7.38 8.74
C PRO A 92 9.49 8.36 9.52
N PRO A 93 9.02 9.48 8.95
CA PRO A 93 8.14 10.40 9.69
C PRO A 93 6.79 9.77 10.06
N LEU A 94 6.26 8.85 9.23
CA LEU A 94 5.04 8.12 9.56
C LEU A 94 5.26 7.16 10.74
N VAL A 95 6.39 6.45 10.77
CA VAL A 95 6.77 5.55 11.86
C VAL A 95 6.94 6.34 13.16
N GLU A 96 7.61 7.50 13.12
CA GLU A 96 7.77 8.35 14.31
C GLU A 96 6.42 8.87 14.83
N GLU A 97 5.51 9.29 13.92
CA GLU A 97 4.15 9.69 14.33
C GLU A 97 3.39 8.52 14.99
N MET A 98 3.50 7.30 14.43
CA MET A 98 2.85 6.10 14.98
C MET A 98 3.43 5.65 16.33
N ARG A 99 4.73 5.88 16.57
CA ARG A 99 5.41 5.58 17.84
C ARG A 99 5.19 6.65 18.90
N GLY A 100 4.82 7.83 18.49
CA GLY A 100 4.60 8.97 19.38
C GLY A 100 3.40 8.78 20.30
N PRO A 101 3.33 9.55 21.38
CA PRO A 101 2.21 9.49 22.34
C PRO A 101 0.92 10.08 21.78
N ARG A 102 0.97 10.71 20.60
CA ARG A 102 -0.16 11.40 19.97
C ARG A 102 -0.35 10.90 18.56
N ILE A 103 -1.53 10.35 18.28
CA ILE A 103 -1.98 10.04 16.92
C ILE A 103 -2.84 11.19 16.44
N THR A 104 -2.38 11.91 15.42
CA THR A 104 -3.10 13.07 14.90
C THR A 104 -4.21 12.63 13.95
N ALA A 105 -5.45 12.95 14.28
CA ALA A 105 -6.57 12.75 13.37
C ALA A 105 -6.46 13.71 12.19
N ARG A 106 -6.70 13.22 10.97
CA ARG A 106 -6.66 13.99 9.72
C ARG A 106 -7.92 13.76 8.90
N THR A 107 -8.41 14.81 8.27
CA THR A 107 -9.53 14.69 7.34
C THR A 107 -9.11 13.98 6.07
N ASN A 108 -10.00 13.15 5.52
CA ASN A 108 -9.81 12.47 4.24
C ASN A 108 -11.17 12.29 3.54
N LYS A 109 -11.15 11.74 2.34
CA LYS A 109 -12.34 11.53 1.49
C LYS A 109 -13.39 10.59 2.07
N ASP A 110 -13.04 9.79 3.07
CA ASP A 110 -13.92 8.78 3.67
C ASP A 110 -14.50 9.24 5.02
N CYS A 111 -14.22 10.48 5.45
CA CYS A 111 -14.72 11.02 6.72
C CYS A 111 -16.24 10.99 6.84
N ASP A 112 -16.97 11.19 5.73
CA ASP A 112 -18.44 11.15 5.73
C ASP A 112 -19.02 9.76 6.02
N LYS A 113 -18.25 8.72 5.83
CA LYS A 113 -18.62 7.31 6.07
C LYS A 113 -17.96 6.75 7.34
N CYS A 114 -17.21 7.57 8.05
CA CYS A 114 -16.45 7.13 9.23
C CYS A 114 -17.40 6.81 10.40
N PRO A 115 -17.36 5.59 10.97
CA PRO A 115 -18.22 5.20 12.06
C PRO A 115 -17.96 5.96 13.36
N ILE A 116 -16.79 6.59 13.51
CA ILE A 116 -16.40 7.37 14.69
C ILE A 116 -16.42 8.89 14.43
N ARG A 117 -17.08 9.34 13.37
CA ARG A 117 -17.13 10.75 13.00
C ARG A 117 -17.61 11.66 14.15
N SER A 118 -18.64 11.25 14.87
CA SER A 118 -19.27 12.01 15.95
C SER A 118 -18.36 12.30 17.16
N ILE A 119 -17.27 11.54 17.30
CA ILE A 119 -16.28 11.74 18.39
C ILE A 119 -14.90 12.15 17.86
N CYS A 120 -14.78 12.34 16.55
CA CYS A 120 -13.50 12.65 15.93
C CYS A 120 -13.14 14.14 16.13
N PRO A 121 -11.97 14.48 16.72
CA PRO A 121 -11.61 15.85 17.10
C PRO A 121 -11.42 16.80 15.90
N VAL A 122 -11.31 16.28 14.68
CA VAL A 122 -11.24 17.11 13.46
C VAL A 122 -12.60 17.35 12.80
N GLN A 123 -13.66 16.76 13.33
CA GLN A 123 -15.04 17.00 12.92
C GLN A 123 -15.74 17.94 13.90
N GLU A 124 -16.68 18.71 13.41
CA GLU A 124 -17.39 19.73 14.20
C GLU A 124 -18.13 19.09 15.39
N GLU A 125 -18.79 17.95 15.14
CA GLU A 125 -19.50 17.20 16.16
C GLU A 125 -18.58 16.68 17.29
N GLY A 126 -17.35 16.26 16.94
CA GLY A 126 -16.38 15.71 17.89
C GLY A 126 -15.65 16.76 18.73
N ARG A 127 -15.55 18.00 18.23
CA ARG A 127 -14.91 19.11 18.99
C ARG A 127 -15.67 19.48 20.24
N MET A 128 -16.99 19.34 20.23
CA MET A 128 -17.84 19.69 21.37
C MET A 128 -17.63 18.77 22.60
N THR A 129 -16.97 17.62 22.43
CA THR A 129 -16.65 16.69 23.52
C THR A 129 -15.30 16.94 24.18
N THR A 130 -14.47 17.82 23.60
CA THR A 130 -13.11 18.12 24.10
C THR A 130 -13.00 19.43 24.88
N ASP A 131 -14.02 20.27 24.84
CA ASP A 131 -14.08 21.59 25.51
C ASP A 131 -14.90 21.58 26.81
N ALA A 132 -15.15 20.39 27.41
CA ALA A 132 -15.90 20.20 28.66
C ALA A 132 -14.97 19.95 29.85
#